data_9f4a5524ed2f238911d4389654d0f963
#
_entry.id   9f4a5524ed2f238911d4389654d0f963
#
_cell.length_a   1.000
_cell.length_b   1.000
_cell.length_c   1.000
_cell.angle_alpha   90.00
_cell.angle_beta   90.00
_cell.angle_gamma   90.00
#
_symmetry.space_group_name_H-M   'P 1'
#
loop_
_entity.id
_entity.type
_entity.pdbx_description
1 polymer ?
#
loop_
_entity_poly.entity_id
_entity_poly.type
_entity_poly.pdbx_seq_one_letter_code
_entity_poly.pdbx_strand_id
1 'polypeptide(L)' 'MADKQREAFQAEIIRLEDAKRRSTSEHLRRDYGKAIRRMRAELREYDRFRQEGNKRT' A
#
# COMPACT_ATOMS: atom_id res chain seq x y z
N MET A 1 -3.95 6.11 19.19
CA MET A 1 -4.01 4.67 18.92
C MET A 1 -3.47 4.35 17.54
N ALA A 2 -2.69 3.29 17.45
CA ALA A 2 -2.15 2.86 16.16
C ALA A 2 -3.27 2.32 15.28
N ASP A 3 -3.25 2.72 14.02
CA ASP A 3 -4.20 2.24 13.04
C ASP A 3 -3.66 0.95 12.44
N LYS A 4 -4.19 -0.17 12.91
CA LYS A 4 -3.72 -1.49 12.48
C LYS A 4 -3.94 -1.73 10.99
N GLN A 5 -5.01 -1.19 10.44
CA GLN A 5 -5.31 -1.38 9.03
C GLN A 5 -4.34 -0.59 8.15
N ARG A 6 -4.04 0.63 8.54
CA ARG A 6 -3.05 1.43 7.83
C ARG A 6 -1.66 0.80 7.91
N GLU A 7 -1.30 0.30 9.09
CA GLU A 7 -0.05 -0.42 9.27
C GLU A 7 0.03 -1.66 8.38
N ALA A 8 -1.08 -2.38 8.23
CA ALA A 8 -1.14 -3.55 7.37
C ALA A 8 -0.89 -3.17 5.91
N PHE A 9 -1.49 -2.07 5.43
CA PHE A 9 -1.24 -1.57 4.08
C PHE A 9 0.23 -1.22 3.89
N GLN A 10 0.81 -0.51 4.86
CA GLN A 10 2.20 -0.10 4.77
C GLN A 10 3.15 -1.29 4.78
N ALA A 11 2.87 -2.28 5.65
CA ALA A 11 3.67 -3.49 5.72
C ALA A 11 3.62 -4.27 4.41
N GLU A 12 2.45 -4.35 3.78
CA GLU A 12 2.31 -5.03 2.50
C GLU A 12 3.08 -4.31 1.39
N ILE A 13 3.02 -2.99 1.37
CA ILE A 13 3.76 -2.20 0.40
C ILE A 13 5.27 -2.44 0.55
N ILE A 14 5.76 -2.41 1.78
CA ILE A 14 7.18 -2.65 2.06
C ILE A 14 7.59 -4.05 1.60
N ARG A 15 6.75 -5.04 1.88
CA ARG A 15 6.99 -6.42 1.47
C ARG A 15 7.08 -6.53 -0.05
N LEU A 16 6.15 -5.91 -0.75
CA LEU A 16 6.13 -5.92 -2.21
C LEU A 16 7.34 -5.21 -2.80
N GLU A 17 7.72 -4.07 -2.22
CA GLU A 17 8.91 -3.34 -2.66
C GLU A 17 10.18 -4.16 -2.48
N ASP A 18 10.29 -4.85 -1.34
CA ASP A 18 11.42 -5.72 -1.07
C ASP A 18 11.47 -6.90 -2.05
N ALA A 19 10.33 -7.51 -2.31
CA ALA A 19 10.23 -8.60 -3.26
C ALA A 19 10.61 -8.14 -4.67
N LYS A 20 10.16 -6.94 -5.06
CA LYS A 20 10.52 -6.35 -6.35
C LYS A 20 12.03 -6.16 -6.46
N ARG A 21 12.64 -5.64 -5.39
CA ARG A 21 14.09 -5.40 -5.36
C ARG A 21 14.88 -6.69 -5.53
N ARG A 22 14.41 -7.77 -4.91
CA ARG A 22 15.09 -9.07 -4.96
C ARG A 22 14.84 -9.83 -6.24
N SER A 23 13.80 -9.48 -6.97
CA SER A 23 13.43 -10.20 -8.18
C SER A 23 14.41 -9.90 -9.32
N THR A 24 14.88 -10.93 -10.01
CA THR A 24 15.73 -10.80 -11.18
C THR A 24 14.93 -10.83 -12.48
N SER A 25 13.65 -11.23 -12.39
CA SER A 25 12.79 -11.32 -13.56
C SER A 25 12.10 -9.99 -13.82
N GLU A 26 12.25 -9.46 -15.04
CA GLU A 26 11.57 -8.22 -15.43
C GLU A 26 10.06 -8.36 -15.35
N HIS A 27 9.55 -9.53 -15.73
CA HIS A 27 8.12 -9.81 -15.71
C HIS A 27 7.57 -9.72 -14.28
N LEU A 28 8.26 -10.35 -13.33
CA LEU A 28 7.86 -10.30 -11.93
C LEU A 28 7.99 -8.89 -11.36
N ARG A 29 9.06 -8.18 -11.71
CA ARG A 29 9.25 -6.80 -11.24
C ARG A 29 8.12 -5.90 -11.72
N ARG A 30 7.65 -6.10 -12.94
CA ARG A 30 6.53 -5.34 -13.49
C ARG A 30 5.24 -5.65 -12.72
N ASP A 31 5.02 -6.93 -12.43
CA ASP A 31 3.84 -7.35 -11.66
C ASP A 31 3.85 -6.77 -10.26
N TYR A 32 5.00 -6.81 -9.59
CA TYR A 32 5.14 -6.21 -8.26
C TYR A 32 4.90 -4.71 -8.32
N GLY A 33 5.38 -4.04 -9.34
CA GLY A 33 5.14 -2.61 -9.53
C GLY A 33 3.67 -2.26 -9.62
N LYS A 34 2.91 -3.07 -10.35
CA LYS A 34 1.46 -2.88 -10.44
C LYS A 34 0.77 -3.08 -9.10
N ALA A 35 1.17 -4.12 -8.38
CA ALA A 35 0.61 -4.40 -7.06
C ALA A 35 0.91 -3.27 -6.07
N ILE A 36 2.13 -2.74 -6.10
CA ILE A 36 2.53 -1.63 -5.25
C ILE A 36 1.68 -0.40 -5.52
N ARG A 37 1.49 -0.05 -6.80
CA ARG A 37 0.65 1.09 -7.17
C ARG A 37 -0.76 0.93 -6.67
N ARG A 38 -1.31 -0.27 -6.83
CA ARG A 38 -2.66 -0.57 -6.38
C ARG A 38 -2.79 -0.42 -4.88
N MET A 39 -1.84 -0.96 -4.13
CA MET A 39 -1.86 -0.86 -2.67
C MET A 39 -1.72 0.58 -2.20
N ARG A 40 -0.87 1.36 -2.86
CA ARG A 40 -0.73 2.78 -2.53
C ARG A 40 -2.01 3.56 -2.81
N ALA A 41 -2.69 3.24 -3.91
CA ALA A 41 -3.96 3.87 -4.22
C ALA A 41 -5.02 3.52 -3.20
N GLU A 42 -5.08 2.27 -2.77
CA GLU A 42 -6.02 1.83 -1.74
C GLU A 42 -5.74 2.51 -0.41
N LEU A 43 -4.47 2.63 -0.04
CA LEU A 43 -4.09 3.33 1.19
C LEU A 43 -4.49 4.80 1.13
N ARG A 44 -4.30 5.44 -0.01
CA ARG A 44 -4.68 6.84 -0.20
C ARG A 44 -6.18 7.03 -0.02
N GLU A 45 -6.97 6.14 -0.61
CA GLU A 45 -8.42 6.19 -0.46
C GLU A 45 -8.84 5.93 0.99
N TYR A 46 -8.19 5.01 1.65
CA TYR A 46 -8.46 4.72 3.05
C TYR A 46 -8.19 5.94 3.92
N ASP A 47 -7.06 6.61 3.73
CA ASP A 47 -6.73 7.82 4.47
C ASP A 47 -7.73 8.94 4.21
N ARG A 48 -8.10 9.10 2.94
CA ARG A 48 -9.08 10.12 2.53
C ARG A 48 -10.44 9.86 3.19
N PHE A 49 -10.86 8.63 3.20
CA PHE A 49 -12.13 8.22 3.81
C PHE A 49 -12.13 8.51 5.31
N ARG A 50 -11.03 8.24 5.98
CA ARG A 50 -10.89 8.53 7.40
C ARG A 50 -10.93 10.02 7.70
N GLN A 51 -10.27 10.82 6.88
CA GLN A 51 -10.28 12.27 7.06
C GLN A 51 -11.68 12.85 6.91
N GLU A 52 -12.44 12.35 5.93
CA GLU A 52 -13.82 12.79 5.74
C GLU A 52 -14.69 12.43 6.95
N GLY A 53 -14.49 11.24 7.50
CA GLY A 53 -15.20 10.83 8.70
C GLY A 53 -14.87 11.72 9.89
N ASN A 54 -13.61 12.11 10.05
CA ASN A 54 -13.20 13.00 11.13
C ASN A 54 -13.77 14.41 11.00
N LYS A 55 -13.94 14.89 9.78
CA LYS A 55 -14.49 16.23 9.55
C LYS A 55 -15.96 16.35 9.93
N ARG A 56 -16.66 15.24 10.00
CA ARG A 56 -18.09 15.25 10.34
C ARG A 56 -18.34 15.27 11.85
N THR A 57 -17.35 15.00 12.62
CA THR A 57 -17.46 15.08 14.07
C THR A 57 -16.87 16.37 14.59
#